data_1ab7c65bd0b366ac65685025e13f5775
#
_entry.id   1ab7c65bd0b366ac65685025e13f5775
#
_cell.length_a   1.000
_cell.length_b   1.000
_cell.length_c   1.000
_cell.angle_alpha   90.00
_cell.angle_beta   90.00
_cell.angle_gamma   90.00
#
_symmetry.space_group_name_H-M   'P 1'
#
loop_
_entity.id
_entity.type
_entity.pdbx_description
1 polymer ?
#
loop_
_entity_poly.entity_id
_entity_poly.type
_entity_poly.pdbx_seq_one_letter_code
_entity_poly.pdbx_strand_id
1 'polypeptide(L)'
;MKIKTKMLIYILSASIFLYVIAIGYITFKSGKLALKQVTTVANTKAMESANLIKSRIDVYLNICKTLSETAEDYDVIPFEHMYTLYLEAQKNVLEKYPEFISVATSFELSAIDTSWKKDHGRRLTGWFRGENGIIKYFKKRLNLKSDDKNSAYYEMKSTGKAMLVNPEFYSYTGNKEDEYLNSNISAPVMHNGKFIGLAGIDIDLKGFQKVIKKIHPFEESFAFLLSNNSTLAAHPKDNFLGEPVSKIYPEITAQNKIAKNVEQGKSFSFSYETNGTKKYYSFAPVILDELDTPWSVGIIVPYKVIREKSREILFTALIVGILGLILLSVVIWYIAKNISEPIEGITGILKKLSQGHIDKSMKASESTQ
;
A
#
# COMPACT_ATOMS: atom_id res chain seq x y z
N MET A 1 -14.63 -17.48 -61.46
CA MET A 1 -13.58 -17.06 -60.52
C MET A 1 -12.43 -18.04 -60.65
N LYS A 2 -11.21 -17.59 -60.89
CA LYS A 2 -10.03 -18.45 -61.03
C LYS A 2 -9.73 -19.25 -59.75
N ILE A 3 -9.19 -20.46 -59.88
CA ILE A 3 -8.87 -21.34 -58.72
C ILE A 3 -8.02 -20.59 -57.68
N LYS A 4 -7.03 -19.81 -58.15
CA LYS A 4 -6.18 -18.92 -57.35
C LYS A 4 -6.99 -18.01 -56.43
N THR A 5 -8.01 -17.32 -56.95
CA THR A 5 -8.84 -16.37 -56.20
C THR A 5 -9.74 -17.09 -55.17
N LYS A 6 -10.27 -18.28 -55.53
CA LYS A 6 -11.06 -19.10 -54.61
C LYS A 6 -10.23 -19.58 -53.45
N MET A 7 -9.03 -20.14 -53.71
CA MET A 7 -8.11 -20.58 -52.62
C MET A 7 -7.75 -19.43 -51.70
N LEU A 8 -7.40 -18.27 -52.26
CA LEU A 8 -7.01 -17.11 -51.46
C LEU A 8 -8.16 -16.65 -50.56
N ILE A 9 -9.38 -16.55 -51.07
CA ILE A 9 -10.56 -16.16 -50.31
C ILE A 9 -10.88 -17.19 -49.19
N TYR A 10 -10.94 -18.48 -49.51
CA TYR A 10 -11.34 -19.48 -48.51
C TYR A 10 -10.30 -19.66 -47.40
N ILE A 11 -9.02 -19.72 -47.74
CA ILE A 11 -7.97 -19.90 -46.72
C ILE A 11 -7.82 -18.63 -45.86
N LEU A 12 -7.86 -17.43 -46.50
CA LEU A 12 -7.74 -16.18 -45.78
C LEU A 12 -8.94 -15.93 -44.83
N SER A 13 -10.17 -16.18 -45.32
CA SER A 13 -11.36 -16.03 -44.47
C SER A 13 -11.38 -17.00 -43.31
N ALA A 14 -10.99 -18.27 -43.51
CA ALA A 14 -10.85 -19.23 -42.41
C ALA A 14 -9.76 -18.81 -41.41
N SER A 15 -8.62 -18.31 -41.90
CA SER A 15 -7.53 -17.82 -41.05
C SER A 15 -7.94 -16.59 -40.26
N ILE A 16 -8.61 -15.61 -40.89
CA ILE A 16 -9.12 -14.42 -40.21
C ILE A 16 -10.11 -14.81 -39.09
N PHE A 17 -11.03 -15.75 -39.36
CA PHE A 17 -12.00 -16.24 -38.39
C PHE A 17 -11.30 -16.86 -37.19
N LEU A 18 -10.31 -17.74 -37.40
CA LEU A 18 -9.51 -18.33 -36.32
C LEU A 18 -8.73 -17.29 -35.53
N TYR A 19 -8.16 -16.27 -36.20
CA TYR A 19 -7.46 -15.17 -35.53
C TYR A 19 -8.38 -14.34 -34.65
N VAL A 20 -9.59 -14.02 -35.10
CA VAL A 20 -10.58 -13.27 -34.30
C VAL A 20 -10.93 -14.03 -33.05
N ILE A 21 -11.13 -15.35 -33.13
CA ILE A 21 -11.39 -16.20 -31.95
C ILE A 21 -10.17 -16.20 -31.01
N ALA A 22 -8.97 -16.40 -31.54
CA ALA A 22 -7.75 -16.46 -30.78
C ALA A 22 -7.48 -15.11 -30.05
N ILE A 23 -7.61 -13.98 -30.73
CA ILE A 23 -7.44 -12.64 -30.15
C ILE A 23 -8.52 -12.39 -29.09
N GLY A 24 -9.78 -12.75 -29.35
CA GLY A 24 -10.85 -12.64 -28.37
C GLY A 24 -10.57 -13.43 -27.09
N TYR A 25 -10.10 -14.66 -27.21
CA TYR A 25 -9.70 -15.51 -26.09
C TYR A 25 -8.49 -14.93 -25.33
N ILE A 26 -7.45 -14.50 -26.03
CA ILE A 26 -6.26 -13.89 -25.43
C ILE A 26 -6.66 -12.62 -24.67
N THR A 27 -7.47 -11.75 -25.25
CA THR A 27 -7.93 -10.51 -24.61
C THR A 27 -8.68 -10.77 -23.32
N PHE A 28 -9.61 -11.73 -23.33
CA PHE A 28 -10.38 -12.11 -22.15
C PHE A 28 -9.48 -12.68 -21.05
N LYS A 29 -8.57 -13.58 -21.41
CA LYS A 29 -7.65 -14.22 -20.45
C LYS A 29 -6.61 -13.23 -19.90
N SER A 30 -6.09 -12.35 -20.76
CA SER A 30 -5.15 -11.29 -20.38
C SER A 30 -5.76 -10.30 -19.39
N GLY A 31 -7.03 -9.91 -19.58
CA GLY A 31 -7.73 -9.04 -18.63
C GLY A 31 -7.83 -9.64 -17.22
N LYS A 32 -8.18 -10.94 -17.13
CA LYS A 32 -8.20 -11.67 -15.85
C LYS A 32 -6.81 -11.79 -15.23
N LEU A 33 -5.80 -12.08 -16.04
CA LEU A 33 -4.42 -12.21 -15.57
C LEU A 33 -3.87 -10.87 -15.09
N ALA A 34 -4.09 -9.78 -15.84
CA ALA A 34 -3.70 -8.43 -15.46
C ALA A 34 -4.36 -8.01 -14.12
N LEU A 35 -5.65 -8.28 -13.95
CA LEU A 35 -6.35 -8.04 -12.68
C LEU A 35 -5.68 -8.80 -11.53
N LYS A 36 -5.44 -10.11 -11.72
CA LYS A 36 -4.80 -10.95 -10.69
C LYS A 36 -3.40 -10.44 -10.33
N GLN A 37 -2.60 -10.08 -11.33
CA GLN A 37 -1.25 -9.53 -11.09
C GLN A 37 -1.30 -8.21 -10.32
N VAL A 38 -2.14 -7.26 -10.74
CA VAL A 38 -2.27 -5.95 -10.08
C VAL A 38 -2.77 -6.10 -8.64
N THR A 39 -3.77 -6.95 -8.40
CA THR A 39 -4.28 -7.18 -7.04
C THR A 39 -3.26 -7.89 -6.16
N THR A 40 -2.51 -8.86 -6.69
CA THR A 40 -1.42 -9.51 -5.96
C THR A 40 -0.33 -8.51 -5.59
N VAL A 41 0.15 -7.70 -6.54
CA VAL A 41 1.18 -6.68 -6.27
C VAL A 41 0.69 -5.65 -5.26
N ALA A 42 -0.56 -5.17 -5.37
CA ALA A 42 -1.12 -4.24 -4.41
C ALA A 42 -1.18 -4.82 -2.99
N ASN A 43 -1.64 -6.08 -2.85
CA ASN A 43 -1.72 -6.76 -1.56
C ASN A 43 -0.33 -7.01 -0.96
N THR A 44 0.63 -7.47 -1.77
CA THR A 44 2.02 -7.67 -1.33
C THR A 44 2.65 -6.35 -0.89
N LYS A 45 2.46 -5.27 -1.66
CA LYS A 45 2.99 -3.95 -1.31
C LYS A 45 2.34 -3.36 -0.06
N ALA A 46 1.05 -3.58 0.16
CA ALA A 46 0.38 -3.19 1.39
C ALA A 46 1.02 -3.91 2.60
N MET A 47 1.25 -5.23 2.50
CA MET A 47 1.88 -6.02 3.56
C MET A 47 3.35 -5.64 3.80
N GLU A 48 4.16 -5.47 2.75
CA GLU A 48 5.54 -5.00 2.87
C GLU A 48 5.61 -3.63 3.56
N SER A 49 4.69 -2.73 3.19
CA SER A 49 4.61 -1.40 3.77
C SER A 49 4.15 -1.43 5.23
N ALA A 50 3.19 -2.30 5.56
CA ALA A 50 2.75 -2.52 6.93
C ALA A 50 3.89 -3.06 7.81
N ASN A 51 4.69 -4.01 7.30
CA ASN A 51 5.86 -4.53 8.00
C ASN A 51 6.96 -3.47 8.20
N LEU A 52 7.15 -2.58 7.22
CA LEU A 52 8.09 -1.46 7.36
C LEU A 52 7.65 -0.47 8.45
N ILE A 53 6.36 -0.14 8.50
CA ILE A 53 5.79 0.71 9.57
C ILE A 53 5.89 0.00 10.93
N LYS A 54 5.53 -1.30 10.99
CA LYS A 54 5.70 -2.13 12.20
C LYS A 54 7.12 -2.05 12.74
N SER A 55 8.11 -2.33 11.89
CA SER A 55 9.52 -2.31 12.30
C SER A 55 9.96 -0.97 12.91
N ARG A 56 9.45 0.15 12.41
CA ARG A 56 9.75 1.46 12.99
C ARG A 56 9.08 1.65 14.36
N ILE A 57 7.81 1.29 14.47
CA ILE A 57 7.07 1.42 15.73
C ILE A 57 7.68 0.49 16.79
N ASP A 58 8.08 -0.73 16.43
CA ASP A 58 8.75 -1.67 17.34
C ASP A 58 10.06 -1.08 17.90
N VAL A 59 10.87 -0.39 17.08
CA VAL A 59 12.06 0.32 17.55
C VAL A 59 11.69 1.38 18.59
N TYR A 60 10.66 2.19 18.32
CA TYR A 60 10.23 3.25 19.22
C TYR A 60 9.66 2.68 20.53
N LEU A 61 8.89 1.61 20.46
CA LEU A 61 8.37 0.90 21.62
C LEU A 61 9.51 0.33 22.48
N ASN A 62 10.53 -0.27 21.87
CA ASN A 62 11.67 -0.79 22.58
C ASN A 62 12.48 0.31 23.29
N ILE A 63 12.60 1.50 22.69
CA ILE A 63 13.21 2.66 23.37
C ILE A 63 12.38 3.08 24.57
N CYS A 64 11.05 3.17 24.44
CA CYS A 64 10.15 3.47 25.58
C CYS A 64 10.30 2.44 26.71
N LYS A 65 10.35 1.15 26.37
CA LYS A 65 10.52 0.07 27.36
C LYS A 65 11.86 0.16 28.08
N THR A 66 12.95 0.37 27.33
CA THR A 66 14.28 0.54 27.96
C THR A 66 14.31 1.74 28.92
N LEU A 67 13.69 2.86 28.53
CA LEU A 67 13.54 4.01 29.40
C LEU A 67 12.66 3.69 30.60
N SER A 68 11.58 2.95 30.43
CA SER A 68 10.69 2.52 31.50
C SER A 68 11.40 1.61 32.51
N GLU A 69 12.05 0.55 32.03
CA GLU A 69 12.82 -0.41 32.84
C GLU A 69 13.94 0.29 33.64
N THR A 70 14.65 1.24 32.99
CA THR A 70 15.67 2.05 33.71
C THR A 70 15.09 2.87 34.86
N ALA A 71 13.81 3.21 34.80
CA ALA A 71 13.12 4.00 35.81
C ALA A 71 12.46 3.16 36.93
N GLU A 72 12.42 1.83 36.80
CA GLU A 72 11.79 0.93 37.77
C GLU A 72 12.50 0.95 39.14
N ASP A 73 13.82 1.01 39.13
CA ASP A 73 14.67 1.01 40.31
C ASP A 73 14.95 2.44 40.84
N TYR A 74 13.95 3.30 40.80
CA TYR A 74 14.05 4.73 41.13
C TYR A 74 14.47 5.00 42.59
N ASP A 75 14.39 4.02 43.47
CA ASP A 75 14.71 4.09 44.91
C ASP A 75 16.11 3.54 45.27
N VAL A 76 16.82 2.92 44.32
CA VAL A 76 18.17 2.36 44.49
C VAL A 76 19.22 3.47 44.77
N ILE A 77 19.04 4.62 44.12
CA ILE A 77 19.88 5.82 44.34
C ILE A 77 18.98 7.01 44.68
N PRO A 78 19.51 8.04 45.39
CA PRO A 78 18.72 9.22 45.72
C PRO A 78 17.98 9.74 44.47
N PHE A 79 16.67 9.85 44.59
CA PHE A 79 15.76 10.15 43.46
C PHE A 79 16.22 11.35 42.63
N GLU A 80 16.72 12.42 43.20
CA GLU A 80 17.17 13.60 42.46
C GLU A 80 18.42 13.32 41.61
N HIS A 81 19.33 12.45 42.02
CA HIS A 81 20.47 12.05 41.21
C HIS A 81 20.05 11.13 40.06
N MET A 82 19.27 10.10 40.35
CA MET A 82 18.69 9.22 39.34
C MET A 82 17.90 10.02 38.33
N TYR A 83 17.08 10.93 38.80
CA TYR A 83 16.21 11.77 37.98
C TYR A 83 17.01 12.66 37.00
N THR A 84 18.15 13.23 37.46
CA THR A 84 19.03 14.05 36.61
C THR A 84 19.64 13.21 35.46
N LEU A 85 20.21 12.03 35.83
CA LEU A 85 20.76 11.10 34.83
C LEU A 85 19.70 10.65 33.80
N TYR A 86 18.50 10.40 34.30
CA TYR A 86 17.39 9.97 33.47
C TYR A 86 16.90 11.06 32.52
N LEU A 87 16.88 12.33 32.93
CA LEU A 87 16.59 13.48 32.04
C LEU A 87 17.65 13.64 30.94
N GLU A 88 18.94 13.45 31.29
CA GLU A 88 20.00 13.48 30.27
C GLU A 88 19.86 12.32 29.27
N ALA A 89 19.50 11.11 29.72
CA ALA A 89 19.24 9.99 28.83
C ALA A 89 18.06 10.27 27.87
N GLN A 90 16.98 10.87 28.36
CA GLN A 90 15.84 11.29 27.53
C GLN A 90 16.26 12.32 26.48
N LYS A 91 17.07 13.31 26.86
CA LYS A 91 17.57 14.33 25.95
C LYS A 91 18.44 13.72 24.85
N ASN A 92 19.37 12.84 25.21
CA ASN A 92 20.22 12.11 24.26
C ASN A 92 19.40 11.27 23.27
N VAL A 93 18.34 10.63 23.72
CA VAL A 93 17.39 9.92 22.86
C VAL A 93 16.71 10.89 21.89
N LEU A 94 16.20 12.01 22.39
CA LEU A 94 15.54 13.02 21.55
C LEU A 94 16.50 13.61 20.49
N GLU A 95 17.76 13.85 20.86
CA GLU A 95 18.79 14.35 19.94
C GLU A 95 19.12 13.34 18.84
N LYS A 96 19.18 12.05 19.19
CA LYS A 96 19.52 10.97 18.27
C LYS A 96 18.42 10.65 17.25
N TYR A 97 17.15 10.87 17.61
CA TYR A 97 16.00 10.53 16.76
C TYR A 97 15.26 11.81 16.33
N PRO A 98 15.55 12.35 15.15
CA PRO A 98 14.93 13.62 14.69
C PRO A 98 13.43 13.53 14.44
N GLU A 99 12.88 12.33 14.28
CA GLU A 99 11.45 12.05 14.15
C GLU A 99 10.69 12.11 15.49
N PHE A 100 11.39 12.19 16.63
CA PHE A 100 10.73 12.35 17.92
C PHE A 100 10.49 13.84 18.19
N ILE A 101 9.26 14.14 18.58
CA ILE A 101 8.86 15.48 19.04
C ILE A 101 9.20 15.64 20.49
N SER A 102 8.93 14.63 21.33
CA SER A 102 9.29 14.63 22.75
C SER A 102 9.70 13.26 23.27
N VAL A 103 10.46 13.28 24.35
CA VAL A 103 10.74 12.11 25.20
C VAL A 103 10.48 12.54 26.63
N ALA A 104 9.59 11.87 27.31
CA ALA A 104 9.11 12.27 28.62
C ALA A 104 8.82 11.08 29.54
N THR A 105 8.85 11.35 30.84
CA THR A 105 8.42 10.42 31.87
C THR A 105 7.38 11.07 32.76
N SER A 106 6.39 10.31 33.13
CA SER A 106 5.38 10.73 34.08
C SER A 106 5.39 9.79 35.26
N PHE A 107 5.75 10.30 36.45
CA PHE A 107 5.69 9.55 37.71
C PHE A 107 4.46 9.90 38.51
N GLU A 108 3.82 8.90 39.13
CA GLU A 108 2.81 9.10 40.16
C GLU A 108 3.41 9.91 41.30
N LEU A 109 2.72 10.94 41.80
CA LEU A 109 3.20 11.74 42.93
C LEU A 109 3.32 10.90 44.17
N SER A 110 2.44 9.93 44.40
CA SER A 110 2.50 8.99 45.52
C SER A 110 3.75 8.12 45.55
N ALA A 111 4.42 7.94 44.40
CA ALA A 111 5.67 7.18 44.32
C ALA A 111 6.92 8.04 44.62
N ILE A 112 6.90 9.32 44.26
CA ILE A 112 8.08 10.20 44.31
C ILE A 112 8.01 11.32 45.35
N ASP A 113 6.87 11.50 46.00
CA ASP A 113 6.63 12.52 47.03
C ASP A 113 5.93 11.87 48.22
N THR A 114 6.67 11.56 49.26
CA THR A 114 6.17 10.90 50.49
C THR A 114 5.07 11.68 51.20
N SER A 115 4.97 12.99 50.97
CA SER A 115 3.90 13.85 51.52
C SER A 115 2.58 13.72 50.74
N TRP A 116 2.60 13.22 49.53
CA TRP A 116 1.41 13.05 48.68
C TRP A 116 0.68 11.74 49.00
N LYS A 117 -0.47 11.85 49.66
CA LYS A 117 -1.24 10.68 50.16
C LYS A 117 -2.41 10.27 49.27
N LYS A 118 -2.59 10.94 48.11
CA LYS A 118 -3.66 10.64 47.17
C LYS A 118 -3.23 9.54 46.21
N ASP A 119 -4.20 8.80 45.66
CA ASP A 119 -4.03 7.74 44.66
C ASP A 119 -3.97 8.27 43.21
N HIS A 120 -4.02 9.57 43.03
CA HIS A 120 -3.94 10.29 41.77
C HIS A 120 -2.94 11.45 41.88
N GLY A 121 -2.65 12.04 40.73
CA GLY A 121 -1.66 13.11 40.63
C GLY A 121 -0.33 12.59 40.13
N ARG A 122 0.23 13.25 39.13
CA ARG A 122 1.48 12.85 38.49
C ARG A 122 2.37 14.04 38.13
N ARG A 123 3.66 13.79 38.07
CA ARG A 123 4.68 14.72 37.60
C ARG A 123 5.17 14.27 36.26
N LEU A 124 4.85 15.03 35.21
CA LEU A 124 5.33 14.83 33.83
C LEU A 124 6.55 15.73 33.62
N THR A 125 7.65 15.12 33.17
CA THR A 125 8.89 15.84 32.86
C THR A 125 9.56 15.23 31.63
N GLY A 126 10.23 16.04 30.88
CA GLY A 126 10.93 15.59 29.66
C GLY A 126 11.46 16.72 28.82
N TRP A 127 11.78 16.37 27.63
CA TRP A 127 12.29 17.29 26.63
C TRP A 127 11.40 17.23 25.38
N PHE A 128 11.19 18.36 24.74
CA PHE A 128 10.49 18.44 23.45
C PHE A 128 11.27 19.27 22.45
N ARG A 129 11.09 18.95 21.17
CA ARG A 129 11.65 19.65 20.06
C ARG A 129 10.67 20.77 19.64
N GLY A 130 11.03 22.01 19.99
CA GLY A 130 10.26 23.17 19.61
C GLY A 130 10.53 23.61 18.15
N GLU A 131 9.99 24.75 17.79
CA GLU A 131 10.27 25.39 16.52
C GLU A 131 11.78 25.52 16.27
N ASN A 132 12.18 25.42 15.03
CA ASN A 132 13.59 25.45 14.61
C ASN A 132 14.47 24.31 15.17
N GLY A 133 13.86 23.25 15.69
CA GLY A 133 14.57 22.08 16.20
C GLY A 133 15.24 22.26 17.58
N ILE A 134 14.98 23.36 18.26
CA ILE A 134 15.55 23.64 19.58
C ILE A 134 14.91 22.73 20.62
N ILE A 135 15.73 21.97 21.35
CA ILE A 135 15.27 21.08 22.42
C ILE A 135 15.08 21.90 23.71
N LYS A 136 13.87 21.81 24.28
CA LYS A 136 13.46 22.52 25.48
C LYS A 136 12.99 21.56 26.54
N TYR A 137 13.36 21.84 27.80
CA TYR A 137 12.88 21.11 28.96
C TYR A 137 11.47 21.56 29.35
N PHE A 138 10.66 20.63 29.86
CA PHE A 138 9.37 20.94 30.44
C PHE A 138 9.09 20.10 31.69
N LYS A 139 8.29 20.66 32.61
CA LYS A 139 7.83 20.02 33.82
C LYS A 139 6.41 20.48 34.09
N LYS A 140 5.50 19.51 34.26
CA LYS A 140 4.09 19.77 34.59
C LYS A 140 3.62 18.87 35.74
N ARG A 141 2.69 19.36 36.55
CA ARG A 141 1.91 18.52 37.47
C ARG A 141 0.51 18.37 36.93
N LEU A 142 0.06 17.13 36.76
CA LEU A 142 -1.20 16.77 36.13
C LEU A 142 -2.04 15.91 37.07
N ASN A 143 -3.33 15.80 36.80
CA ASN A 143 -4.29 14.93 37.50
C ASN A 143 -4.37 15.23 39.04
N LEU A 144 -4.18 16.49 39.47
CA LEU A 144 -4.10 16.86 40.90
C LEU A 144 -5.45 16.72 41.62
N LYS A 145 -6.58 16.73 40.90
CA LYS A 145 -7.93 16.58 41.46
C LYS A 145 -8.43 15.14 41.36
N SER A 146 -8.22 14.51 40.24
CA SER A 146 -8.60 13.12 39.94
C SER A 146 -7.90 12.66 38.63
N ASP A 147 -7.84 11.34 38.43
CA ASP A 147 -7.51 10.79 37.11
C ASP A 147 -8.72 10.86 36.20
N ASP A 148 -8.47 11.17 34.91
CA ASP A 148 -9.47 11.02 33.87
C ASP A 148 -9.52 9.54 33.44
N LYS A 149 -10.62 8.86 33.79
CA LYS A 149 -10.80 7.44 33.54
C LYS A 149 -10.89 7.08 32.03
N ASN A 150 -11.10 8.06 31.15
CA ASN A 150 -11.15 7.86 29.71
C ASN A 150 -9.80 8.16 29.02
N SER A 151 -8.78 8.55 29.79
CA SER A 151 -7.46 8.86 29.24
C SER A 151 -6.62 7.60 29.02
N ALA A 152 -5.76 7.63 28.00
CA ALA A 152 -4.75 6.60 27.75
C ALA A 152 -3.83 6.37 28.98
N TYR A 153 -3.55 7.43 29.75
CA TYR A 153 -2.81 7.31 31.00
C TYR A 153 -3.51 6.39 32.02
N TYR A 154 -4.81 6.60 32.24
CA TYR A 154 -5.58 5.80 33.20
C TYR A 154 -5.72 4.35 32.73
N GLU A 155 -5.92 4.13 31.43
CA GLU A 155 -5.94 2.79 30.84
C GLU A 155 -4.60 2.07 31.07
N MET A 156 -3.47 2.71 30.80
CA MET A 156 -2.14 2.15 31.08
C MET A 156 -1.94 1.86 32.57
N LYS A 157 -2.33 2.80 33.44
CA LYS A 157 -2.29 2.63 34.89
C LYS A 157 -3.09 1.40 35.38
N SER A 158 -4.22 1.16 34.75
CA SER A 158 -5.14 0.06 35.07
C SER A 158 -4.70 -1.29 34.52
N THR A 159 -4.11 -1.30 33.32
CA THR A 159 -3.76 -2.53 32.58
C THR A 159 -2.30 -2.94 32.75
N GLY A 160 -1.42 -1.99 33.06
CA GLY A 160 0.03 -2.22 33.05
C GLY A 160 0.60 -2.53 31.68
N LYS A 161 -0.11 -2.20 30.58
CA LYS A 161 0.33 -2.49 29.20
C LYS A 161 0.86 -1.25 28.52
N ALA A 162 1.83 -1.44 27.64
CA ALA A 162 2.27 -0.39 26.72
C ALA A 162 1.15 0.02 25.77
N MET A 163 1.22 1.24 25.25
CA MET A 163 0.18 1.79 24.37
C MET A 163 0.75 2.58 23.21
N LEU A 164 0.05 2.53 22.07
CA LEU A 164 0.20 3.44 20.95
C LEU A 164 -1.09 4.25 20.81
N VAL A 165 -1.01 5.53 21.15
CA VAL A 165 -2.15 6.45 21.13
C VAL A 165 -2.46 6.86 19.69
N ASN A 166 -3.75 6.96 19.36
CA ASN A 166 -4.17 7.43 18.03
C ASN A 166 -3.69 8.88 17.77
N PRO A 167 -3.50 9.26 16.51
CA PRO A 167 -3.09 10.61 16.15
C PRO A 167 -3.96 11.69 16.74
N GLU A 168 -3.33 12.69 17.37
CA GLU A 168 -4.00 13.86 17.94
C GLU A 168 -3.14 15.12 17.77
N PHE A 169 -3.79 16.27 17.78
CA PHE A 169 -3.10 17.56 17.81
C PHE A 169 -2.74 17.92 19.26
N TYR A 170 -1.48 18.16 19.53
CA TYR A 170 -0.98 18.51 20.85
C TYR A 170 -0.02 19.70 20.82
N SER A 171 -0.17 20.62 21.78
CA SER A 171 0.74 21.74 22.00
C SER A 171 1.47 21.61 23.33
N TYR A 172 2.80 21.71 23.30
CA TYR A 172 3.63 21.72 24.52
C TYR A 172 3.62 23.10 25.20
N THR A 173 3.40 24.17 24.43
CA THR A 173 3.38 25.56 24.92
C THR A 173 1.99 26.00 25.37
N GLY A 174 0.93 25.31 24.92
CA GLY A 174 -0.46 25.70 25.09
C GLY A 174 -0.99 26.66 24.02
N ASN A 175 -0.18 27.04 23.05
CA ASN A 175 -0.59 27.88 21.92
C ASN A 175 -1.06 26.99 20.76
N LYS A 176 -2.18 27.34 20.12
CA LYS A 176 -2.69 26.59 18.95
C LYS A 176 -1.76 26.66 17.73
N GLU A 177 -0.98 27.70 17.60
CA GLU A 177 -0.03 27.88 16.50
C GLU A 177 1.13 26.87 16.57
N ASP A 178 1.41 26.33 17.77
CA ASP A 178 2.47 25.34 18.03
C ASP A 178 1.91 23.90 18.12
N GLU A 179 0.74 23.63 17.54
CA GLU A 179 0.17 22.29 17.55
C GLU A 179 0.85 21.37 16.53
N TYR A 180 1.25 20.19 17.01
CA TYR A 180 1.80 19.11 16.17
C TYR A 180 0.78 17.99 16.10
N LEU A 181 0.58 17.43 14.91
CA LEU A 181 -0.10 16.15 14.77
C LEU A 181 0.89 15.05 15.12
N ASN A 182 0.71 14.43 16.25
CA ASN A 182 1.57 13.39 16.76
C ASN A 182 0.81 12.11 17.13
N SER A 183 1.54 11.06 17.39
CA SER A 183 1.07 9.86 18.04
C SER A 183 2.04 9.53 19.18
N ASN A 184 1.53 9.15 20.34
CA ASN A 184 2.35 8.82 21.50
C ASN A 184 2.52 7.30 21.60
N ILE A 185 3.77 6.86 21.83
CA ILE A 185 4.10 5.51 22.28
C ILE A 185 4.56 5.61 23.73
N SER A 186 3.99 4.79 24.59
CA SER A 186 4.32 4.78 26.01
C SER A 186 4.44 3.37 26.56
N ALA A 187 5.35 3.19 27.50
CA ALA A 187 5.50 1.98 28.30
C ALA A 187 5.31 2.28 29.81
N PRO A 188 4.64 1.40 30.55
CA PRO A 188 4.44 1.59 31.99
C PRO A 188 5.74 1.42 32.76
N VAL A 189 5.99 2.27 33.74
CA VAL A 189 7.05 2.08 34.77
C VAL A 189 6.43 1.31 35.92
N MET A 190 6.93 0.10 36.12
CA MET A 190 6.42 -0.80 37.17
C MET A 190 7.48 -0.95 38.25
N HIS A 191 7.12 -0.82 39.53
CA HIS A 191 7.99 -1.09 40.65
C HIS A 191 7.31 -2.09 41.59
N ASN A 192 7.93 -3.24 41.83
CA ASN A 192 7.36 -4.33 42.63
C ASN A 192 5.93 -4.73 42.19
N GLY A 193 5.68 -4.77 40.87
CA GLY A 193 4.38 -5.10 40.31
C GLY A 193 3.32 -4.00 40.40
N LYS A 194 3.67 -2.81 40.88
CA LYS A 194 2.77 -1.65 40.97
C LYS A 194 3.13 -0.61 39.92
N PHE A 195 2.12 -0.07 39.26
CA PHE A 195 2.30 1.06 38.33
C PHE A 195 2.73 2.31 39.16
N ILE A 196 3.86 2.88 38.78
CA ILE A 196 4.40 4.10 39.36
C ILE A 196 4.57 5.24 38.38
N GLY A 197 4.34 4.97 37.08
CA GLY A 197 4.48 5.97 36.05
C GLY A 197 4.54 5.39 34.67
N LEU A 198 4.94 6.20 33.70
CA LEU A 198 5.19 5.79 32.31
C LEU A 198 6.40 6.53 31.75
N ALA A 199 7.06 5.90 30.77
CA ALA A 199 7.95 6.55 29.82
C ALA A 199 7.24 6.64 28.47
N GLY A 200 7.34 7.79 27.80
CA GLY A 200 6.63 8.03 26.55
C GLY A 200 7.46 8.85 25.55
N ILE A 201 7.19 8.58 24.27
CA ILE A 201 7.76 9.27 23.12
C ILE A 201 6.62 9.76 22.25
N ASP A 202 6.64 11.04 21.90
CA ASP A 202 5.74 11.60 20.88
C ASP A 202 6.45 11.60 19.53
N ILE A 203 5.79 11.02 18.54
CA ILE A 203 6.32 10.79 17.20
C ILE A 203 5.73 11.80 16.23
N ASP A 204 6.57 12.50 15.45
CA ASP A 204 6.12 13.30 14.32
C ASP A 204 5.66 12.39 13.19
N LEU A 205 4.38 12.44 12.88
CA LEU A 205 3.79 11.66 11.79
C LEU A 205 4.32 12.03 10.41
N LYS A 206 5.03 13.19 10.26
CA LYS A 206 5.74 13.55 9.02
C LYS A 206 6.77 12.49 8.61
N GLY A 207 7.34 11.75 9.58
CA GLY A 207 8.23 10.62 9.31
C GLY A 207 7.52 9.50 8.55
N PHE A 208 6.33 9.11 8.99
CA PHE A 208 5.50 8.12 8.30
C PHE A 208 4.97 8.67 6.97
N GLN A 209 4.61 9.95 6.91
CA GLN A 209 4.18 10.63 5.71
C GLN A 209 5.21 10.53 4.57
N LYS A 210 6.51 10.75 4.88
CA LYS A 210 7.61 10.61 3.92
C LYS A 210 7.73 9.17 3.38
N VAL A 211 7.48 8.18 4.19
CA VAL A 211 7.51 6.76 3.78
C VAL A 211 6.31 6.46 2.88
N ILE A 212 5.11 6.80 3.34
CA ILE A 212 3.86 6.51 2.65
C ILE A 212 3.79 7.19 1.28
N LYS A 213 4.24 8.45 1.16
CA LYS A 213 4.29 9.17 -0.12
C LYS A 213 5.16 8.50 -1.19
N LYS A 214 6.13 7.66 -0.80
CA LYS A 214 6.99 6.91 -1.73
C LYS A 214 6.37 5.60 -2.21
N ILE A 215 5.25 5.17 -1.63
CA ILE A 215 4.62 3.90 -1.95
C ILE A 215 3.57 4.12 -3.05
N HIS A 216 3.97 3.85 -4.28
CA HIS A 216 3.14 3.93 -5.47
C HIS A 216 3.50 2.77 -6.40
N PRO A 217 2.95 1.55 -6.14
CA PRO A 217 3.31 0.35 -6.89
C PRO A 217 2.96 0.43 -8.39
N PHE A 218 2.07 1.33 -8.76
CA PHE A 218 1.66 1.60 -10.13
C PHE A 218 1.49 3.11 -10.33
N GLU A 219 1.44 3.53 -11.59
CA GLU A 219 1.08 4.89 -11.96
C GLU A 219 -0.32 5.25 -11.41
N GLU A 220 -0.49 6.47 -10.92
CA GLU A 220 -1.71 6.96 -10.26
C GLU A 220 -2.15 6.16 -9.00
N SER A 221 -1.37 5.16 -8.54
CA SER A 221 -1.63 4.48 -7.28
C SER A 221 -1.00 5.23 -6.11
N PHE A 222 -1.52 5.05 -4.92
CA PHE A 222 -0.95 5.64 -3.71
C PHE A 222 -1.28 4.82 -2.47
N ALA A 223 -0.48 5.01 -1.43
CA ALA A 223 -0.71 4.44 -0.11
C ALA A 223 -1.15 5.50 0.89
N PHE A 224 -1.73 5.04 2.00
CA PHE A 224 -2.06 5.83 3.18
C PHE A 224 -1.98 4.97 4.44
N LEU A 225 -1.87 5.59 5.60
CA LEU A 225 -1.77 4.92 6.88
C LEU A 225 -2.96 5.31 7.76
N LEU A 226 -3.66 4.33 8.29
CA LEU A 226 -4.73 4.49 9.26
C LEU A 226 -4.28 4.03 10.64
N SER A 227 -4.58 4.81 11.66
CA SER A 227 -4.49 4.38 13.04
C SER A 227 -5.63 3.42 13.41
N ASN A 228 -5.62 2.88 14.61
CA ASN A 228 -6.61 1.92 15.08
C ASN A 228 -8.05 2.44 15.01
N ASN A 229 -8.27 3.70 15.36
CA ASN A 229 -9.58 4.38 15.23
C ASN A 229 -9.86 4.90 13.81
N SER A 230 -9.06 4.49 12.82
CA SER A 230 -9.19 4.87 11.41
C SER A 230 -9.00 6.37 11.11
N THR A 231 -8.20 7.06 11.93
CA THR A 231 -7.70 8.39 11.62
C THR A 231 -6.52 8.28 10.63
N LEU A 232 -6.44 9.19 9.67
CA LEU A 232 -5.37 9.25 8.67
C LEU A 232 -4.07 9.75 9.31
N ALA A 233 -3.18 8.82 9.64
CA ALA A 233 -1.85 9.10 10.18
C ALA A 233 -0.85 9.52 9.08
N ALA A 234 -1.04 9.04 7.84
CA ALA A 234 -0.31 9.48 6.67
C ALA A 234 -1.17 9.36 5.40
N HIS A 235 -1.09 10.34 4.50
CA HIS A 235 -1.82 10.38 3.23
C HIS A 235 -1.09 11.27 2.22
N PRO A 236 -1.11 11.01 0.88
CA PRO A 236 -0.48 11.88 -0.11
C PRO A 236 -0.93 13.34 -0.06
N LYS A 237 -2.19 13.58 0.30
CA LYS A 237 -2.75 14.93 0.50
C LYS A 237 -2.61 15.31 1.97
N ASP A 238 -1.80 16.33 2.23
CA ASP A 238 -1.47 16.77 3.60
C ASP A 238 -2.68 17.28 4.39
N ASN A 239 -3.68 17.84 3.70
CA ASN A 239 -4.92 18.34 4.32
C ASN A 239 -5.88 17.25 4.82
N PHE A 240 -5.54 15.97 4.62
CA PHE A 240 -6.31 14.84 5.14
C PHE A 240 -5.72 14.25 6.42
N LEU A 241 -4.53 14.70 6.80
CA LEU A 241 -3.87 14.22 8.02
C LEU A 241 -4.68 14.59 9.28
N GLY A 242 -4.79 13.64 10.19
CA GLY A 242 -5.56 13.80 11.43
C GLY A 242 -7.07 13.67 11.25
N GLU A 243 -7.57 13.53 10.03
CA GLU A 243 -9.00 13.37 9.78
C GLU A 243 -9.40 11.89 9.79
N PRO A 244 -10.60 11.56 10.30
CA PRO A 244 -11.16 10.22 10.18
C PRO A 244 -11.36 9.84 8.71
N VAL A 245 -11.01 8.60 8.34
CA VAL A 245 -11.23 8.10 6.97
C VAL A 245 -12.70 8.16 6.55
N SER A 246 -13.63 8.03 7.49
CA SER A 246 -15.08 8.15 7.26
C SER A 246 -15.52 9.57 6.86
N LYS A 247 -14.79 10.60 7.27
CA LYS A 247 -15.05 11.99 6.85
C LYS A 247 -14.60 12.23 5.41
N ILE A 248 -13.48 11.63 5.01
CA ILE A 248 -12.89 11.81 3.68
C ILE A 248 -13.56 10.90 2.64
N TYR A 249 -13.88 9.66 3.02
CA TYR A 249 -14.45 8.62 2.16
C TYR A 249 -15.68 7.97 2.83
N PRO A 250 -16.77 8.70 3.08
CA PRO A 250 -17.88 8.21 3.91
C PRO A 250 -18.55 6.95 3.36
N GLU A 251 -18.96 6.95 2.09
CA GLU A 251 -19.65 5.81 1.47
C GLU A 251 -18.80 4.56 1.41
N ILE A 252 -17.55 4.70 0.96
CA ILE A 252 -16.61 3.58 0.83
C ILE A 252 -16.33 2.98 2.20
N THR A 253 -16.14 3.83 3.22
CA THR A 253 -15.85 3.41 4.59
C THR A 253 -17.01 2.61 5.19
N ALA A 254 -18.23 3.10 5.02
CA ALA A 254 -19.43 2.45 5.56
C ALA A 254 -19.73 1.12 4.86
N GLN A 255 -19.77 1.10 3.53
CA GLN A 255 -20.13 -0.09 2.75
C GLN A 255 -19.12 -1.23 2.92
N ASN A 256 -17.83 -0.93 3.05
CA ASN A 256 -16.77 -1.93 3.16
C ASN A 256 -16.29 -2.15 4.61
N LYS A 257 -16.96 -1.56 5.59
CA LYS A 257 -16.68 -1.71 7.03
C LYS A 257 -15.20 -1.45 7.36
N ILE A 258 -14.60 -0.43 6.72
CA ILE A 258 -13.15 -0.17 6.82
C ILE A 258 -12.75 0.01 8.28
N ALA A 259 -13.42 0.88 9.04
CA ALA A 259 -13.09 1.16 10.42
C ALA A 259 -13.10 -0.11 11.29
N LYS A 260 -14.14 -0.95 11.17
CA LYS A 260 -14.23 -2.21 11.92
C LYS A 260 -13.11 -3.20 11.56
N ASN A 261 -12.77 -3.30 10.28
CA ASN A 261 -11.71 -4.21 9.84
C ASN A 261 -10.32 -3.74 10.28
N VAL A 262 -10.08 -2.41 10.30
CA VAL A 262 -8.85 -1.80 10.81
C VAL A 262 -8.72 -2.05 12.30
N GLU A 263 -9.75 -1.74 13.08
CA GLU A 263 -9.81 -1.97 14.53
C GLU A 263 -9.50 -3.43 14.90
N GLN A 264 -9.98 -4.38 14.07
CA GLN A 264 -9.76 -5.82 14.26
C GLN A 264 -8.42 -6.33 13.69
N GLY A 265 -7.55 -5.47 13.16
CA GLY A 265 -6.27 -5.88 12.57
C GLY A 265 -6.41 -6.84 11.39
N LYS A 266 -7.45 -6.71 10.57
CA LYS A 266 -7.69 -7.59 9.43
C LYS A 266 -6.97 -7.14 8.18
N SER A 267 -6.46 -8.11 7.40
CA SER A 267 -6.12 -7.90 6.00
C SER A 267 -7.37 -8.08 5.15
N PHE A 268 -7.69 -7.09 4.30
CA PHE A 268 -8.87 -7.14 3.44
C PHE A 268 -8.66 -6.31 2.17
N SER A 269 -9.44 -6.62 1.15
CA SER A 269 -9.41 -5.90 -0.11
C SER A 269 -10.76 -5.93 -0.80
N PHE A 270 -11.04 -4.92 -1.61
CA PHE A 270 -12.27 -4.82 -2.37
C PHE A 270 -12.09 -3.90 -3.58
N SER A 271 -13.05 -3.96 -4.49
CA SER A 271 -13.14 -3.00 -5.58
C SER A 271 -14.36 -2.11 -5.37
N TYR A 272 -14.20 -0.81 -5.58
CA TYR A 272 -15.27 0.16 -5.45
C TYR A 272 -15.29 1.11 -6.63
N GLU A 273 -16.49 1.49 -7.08
CA GLU A 273 -16.69 2.41 -8.19
C GLU A 273 -17.38 3.69 -7.71
N THR A 274 -16.77 4.83 -7.98
CA THR A 274 -17.31 6.15 -7.66
C THR A 274 -17.16 7.05 -8.88
N ASN A 275 -18.23 7.75 -9.26
CA ASN A 275 -18.24 8.68 -10.40
C ASN A 275 -17.66 8.07 -11.68
N GLY A 276 -18.04 6.82 -12.00
CA GLY A 276 -17.56 6.09 -13.17
C GLY A 276 -16.09 5.67 -13.11
N THR A 277 -15.42 5.89 -11.99
CA THR A 277 -14.04 5.48 -11.77
C THR A 277 -13.97 4.31 -10.79
N LYS A 278 -13.59 3.13 -11.30
CA LYS A 278 -13.40 1.94 -10.48
C LYS A 278 -11.97 1.88 -9.95
N LYS A 279 -11.82 1.60 -8.66
CA LYS A 279 -10.54 1.47 -7.96
C LYS A 279 -10.50 0.17 -7.16
N TYR A 280 -9.31 -0.38 -7.03
CA TYR A 280 -9.02 -1.49 -6.13
C TYR A 280 -8.38 -0.96 -4.85
N TYR A 281 -8.86 -1.42 -3.72
CA TYR A 281 -8.41 -1.06 -2.37
C TYR A 281 -7.83 -2.30 -1.71
N SER A 282 -6.64 -2.19 -1.17
CA SER A 282 -5.96 -3.24 -0.42
C SER A 282 -5.53 -2.70 0.94
N PHE A 283 -5.80 -3.43 2.01
CA PHE A 283 -5.44 -3.07 3.37
C PHE A 283 -4.65 -4.19 4.01
N ALA A 284 -3.54 -3.83 4.64
CA ALA A 284 -2.71 -4.74 5.40
C ALA A 284 -2.52 -4.20 6.83
N PRO A 285 -2.74 -5.01 7.86
CA PRO A 285 -2.61 -4.58 9.24
C PRO A 285 -1.14 -4.39 9.65
N VAL A 286 -0.89 -3.37 10.45
CA VAL A 286 0.34 -3.17 11.21
C VAL A 286 0.09 -3.73 12.60
N ILE A 287 0.41 -5.00 12.78
CA ILE A 287 0.19 -5.72 14.05
C ILE A 287 1.46 -5.56 14.89
N LEU A 288 1.30 -4.98 16.06
CA LEU A 288 2.35 -4.81 17.06
C LEU A 288 2.10 -5.86 18.14
N ASP A 289 3.00 -6.81 18.31
CA ASP A 289 2.75 -8.02 19.10
C ASP A 289 2.40 -7.74 20.57
N GLU A 290 2.79 -6.58 21.09
CA GLU A 290 2.56 -6.17 22.47
C GLU A 290 1.48 -5.09 22.63
N LEU A 291 0.89 -4.62 21.54
CA LEU A 291 -0.11 -3.55 21.55
C LEU A 291 -1.43 -4.04 20.96
N ASP A 292 -2.51 -3.87 21.69
CA ASP A 292 -3.86 -4.30 21.27
C ASP A 292 -4.50 -3.31 20.26
N THR A 293 -3.73 -2.37 19.68
CA THR A 293 -4.20 -1.29 18.81
C THR A 293 -3.55 -1.35 17.41
N PRO A 294 -3.93 -2.32 16.56
CA PRO A 294 -3.37 -2.44 15.22
C PRO A 294 -3.66 -1.20 14.38
N TRP A 295 -2.68 -0.76 13.59
CA TRP A 295 -2.85 0.21 12.52
C TRP A 295 -3.05 -0.51 11.18
N SER A 296 -3.26 0.23 10.09
CA SER A 296 -3.42 -0.40 8.77
C SER A 296 -2.83 0.47 7.66
N VAL A 297 -2.08 -0.15 6.76
CA VAL A 297 -1.66 0.47 5.50
C VAL A 297 -2.69 0.15 4.43
N GLY A 298 -3.26 1.19 3.82
CA GLY A 298 -4.13 1.08 2.66
C GLY A 298 -3.38 1.43 1.38
N ILE A 299 -3.63 0.70 0.28
CA ILE A 299 -3.17 1.04 -1.07
C ILE A 299 -4.38 1.13 -1.99
N ILE A 300 -4.43 2.19 -2.79
CA ILE A 300 -5.47 2.41 -3.80
C ILE A 300 -4.85 2.34 -5.18
N VAL A 301 -5.42 1.48 -6.05
CA VAL A 301 -4.98 1.30 -7.44
C VAL A 301 -6.16 1.55 -8.38
N PRO A 302 -6.07 2.53 -9.31
CA PRO A 302 -7.08 2.73 -10.33
C PRO A 302 -7.17 1.55 -11.30
N TYR A 303 -8.38 1.13 -11.69
CA TYR A 303 -8.59 0.08 -12.70
C TYR A 303 -8.06 0.45 -14.10
N LYS A 304 -7.78 1.73 -14.34
CA LYS A 304 -7.10 2.20 -15.56
C LYS A 304 -5.78 1.46 -15.79
N VAL A 305 -4.99 1.24 -14.74
CA VAL A 305 -3.72 0.48 -14.80
C VAL A 305 -3.93 -0.94 -15.34
N ILE A 306 -5.02 -1.60 -14.92
CA ILE A 306 -5.36 -2.96 -15.36
C ILE A 306 -5.73 -2.95 -16.85
N ARG A 307 -6.51 -1.96 -17.28
CA ARG A 307 -6.92 -1.80 -18.68
C ARG A 307 -5.74 -1.48 -19.60
N GLU A 308 -4.81 -0.67 -19.16
CA GLU A 308 -3.61 -0.30 -19.94
C GLU A 308 -2.73 -1.52 -20.20
N LYS A 309 -2.45 -2.33 -19.17
CA LYS A 309 -1.71 -3.59 -19.34
C LYS A 309 -2.43 -4.57 -20.28
N SER A 310 -3.74 -4.70 -20.15
CA SER A 310 -4.53 -5.56 -21.05
C SER A 310 -4.53 -5.05 -22.49
N ARG A 311 -4.56 -3.72 -22.69
CA ARG A 311 -4.53 -3.07 -24.01
C ARG A 311 -3.17 -3.23 -24.69
N GLU A 312 -2.08 -3.16 -23.97
CA GLU A 312 -0.74 -3.39 -24.47
C GLU A 312 -0.59 -4.80 -25.07
N ILE A 313 -1.08 -5.82 -24.34
CA ILE A 313 -1.08 -7.21 -24.80
C ILE A 313 -1.95 -7.36 -26.06
N LEU A 314 -3.14 -6.73 -26.09
CA LEU A 314 -4.03 -6.76 -27.24
C LEU A 314 -3.36 -6.13 -28.47
N PHE A 315 -2.73 -4.97 -28.33
CA PHE A 315 -2.02 -4.29 -29.41
C PHE A 315 -0.89 -5.15 -29.99
N THR A 316 -0.10 -5.77 -29.12
CA THR A 316 0.98 -6.68 -29.53
C THR A 316 0.40 -7.89 -30.28
N ALA A 317 -0.67 -8.49 -29.80
CA ALA A 317 -1.34 -9.61 -30.46
C ALA A 317 -1.90 -9.22 -31.85
N LEU A 318 -2.47 -8.01 -31.97
CA LEU A 318 -2.96 -7.51 -33.27
C LEU A 318 -1.83 -7.32 -34.29
N ILE A 319 -0.70 -6.72 -33.87
CA ILE A 319 0.46 -6.51 -34.77
C ILE A 319 0.98 -7.87 -35.26
N VAL A 320 1.21 -8.81 -34.34
CA VAL A 320 1.70 -10.16 -34.66
C VAL A 320 0.70 -10.88 -35.60
N GLY A 321 -0.60 -10.74 -35.33
CA GLY A 321 -1.66 -11.32 -36.18
C GLY A 321 -1.67 -10.75 -37.60
N ILE A 322 -1.56 -9.43 -37.74
CA ILE A 322 -1.51 -8.77 -39.05
C ILE A 322 -0.26 -9.21 -39.83
N LEU A 323 0.91 -9.25 -39.20
CA LEU A 323 2.14 -9.73 -39.85
C LEU A 323 2.01 -11.19 -40.27
N GLY A 324 1.40 -12.04 -39.45
CA GLY A 324 1.12 -13.43 -39.80
C GLY A 324 0.18 -13.58 -40.98
N LEU A 325 -0.88 -12.76 -41.06
CA LEU A 325 -1.80 -12.77 -42.20
C LEU A 325 -1.13 -12.28 -43.52
N ILE A 326 -0.27 -11.28 -43.44
CA ILE A 326 0.52 -10.81 -44.60
C ILE A 326 1.44 -11.93 -45.08
N LEU A 327 2.19 -12.56 -44.19
CA LEU A 327 3.07 -13.67 -44.53
C LEU A 327 2.29 -14.82 -45.16
N LEU A 328 1.17 -15.22 -44.55
CA LEU A 328 0.28 -16.25 -45.10
C LEU A 328 -0.22 -15.89 -46.52
N SER A 329 -0.61 -14.64 -46.73
CA SER A 329 -1.06 -14.16 -48.05
C SER A 329 0.04 -14.28 -49.11
N VAL A 330 1.28 -13.94 -48.77
CA VAL A 330 2.46 -14.09 -49.65
C VAL A 330 2.71 -15.56 -49.99
N VAL A 331 2.67 -16.43 -48.96
CA VAL A 331 2.84 -17.88 -49.17
C VAL A 331 1.75 -18.46 -50.11
N ILE A 332 0.48 -18.12 -49.85
CA ILE A 332 -0.64 -18.58 -50.70
C ILE A 332 -0.50 -18.05 -52.10
N TRP A 333 -0.10 -16.80 -52.28
CA TRP A 333 0.15 -16.22 -53.61
C TRP A 333 1.25 -16.98 -54.36
N TYR A 334 2.37 -17.28 -53.69
CA TYR A 334 3.48 -18.04 -54.25
C TYR A 334 3.06 -19.47 -54.66
N ILE A 335 2.35 -20.19 -53.79
CA ILE A 335 1.83 -21.53 -54.06
C ILE A 335 0.83 -21.48 -55.26
N ALA A 336 -0.08 -20.52 -55.23
CA ALA A 336 -1.07 -20.37 -56.29
C ALA A 336 -0.46 -20.07 -57.66
N LYS A 337 0.63 -19.28 -57.71
CA LYS A 337 1.36 -18.98 -58.95
C LYS A 337 2.11 -20.19 -59.49
N ASN A 338 2.79 -20.95 -58.62
CA ASN A 338 3.69 -22.01 -59.04
C ASN A 338 3.01 -23.37 -59.23
N ILE A 339 1.83 -23.58 -58.62
CA ILE A 339 1.10 -24.87 -58.68
C ILE A 339 -0.24 -24.72 -59.36
N SER A 340 -1.07 -23.75 -59.04
CA SER A 340 -2.43 -23.65 -59.56
C SER A 340 -2.49 -23.10 -60.96
N GLU A 341 -1.64 -22.17 -61.38
CA GLU A 341 -1.63 -21.64 -62.76
C GLU A 341 -1.21 -22.68 -63.82
N PRO A 342 -0.15 -23.49 -63.60
CA PRO A 342 0.18 -24.60 -64.51
C PRO A 342 -0.94 -25.64 -64.59
N ILE A 343 -1.57 -26.00 -63.49
CA ILE A 343 -2.68 -26.97 -63.45
C ILE A 343 -3.90 -26.43 -64.25
N GLU A 344 -4.28 -25.16 -64.11
CA GLU A 344 -5.32 -24.52 -64.88
C GLU A 344 -4.99 -24.54 -66.39
N GLY A 345 -3.72 -24.32 -66.73
CA GLY A 345 -3.21 -24.43 -68.13
C GLY A 345 -3.41 -25.83 -68.73
N ILE A 346 -2.96 -26.86 -67.95
CA ILE A 346 -3.12 -28.27 -68.37
C ILE A 346 -4.60 -28.65 -68.49
N THR A 347 -5.43 -28.27 -67.52
CA THR A 347 -6.86 -28.53 -67.47
C THR A 347 -7.58 -27.83 -68.68
N GLY A 348 -7.16 -26.63 -69.03
CA GLY A 348 -7.65 -25.86 -70.15
C GLY A 348 -7.32 -26.54 -71.51
N ILE A 349 -6.11 -27.09 -71.61
CA ILE A 349 -5.66 -27.86 -72.78
C ILE A 349 -6.47 -29.16 -72.92
N LEU A 350 -6.62 -29.92 -71.84
CA LEU A 350 -7.41 -31.16 -71.81
C LEU A 350 -8.87 -30.92 -72.14
N LYS A 351 -9.48 -29.83 -71.69
CA LYS A 351 -10.84 -29.44 -72.06
C LYS A 351 -11.00 -29.08 -73.49
N LYS A 352 -10.04 -28.37 -74.11
CA LYS A 352 -10.03 -28.08 -75.55
C LYS A 352 -9.86 -29.37 -76.35
N LEU A 353 -9.01 -30.28 -75.96
CA LEU A 353 -8.85 -31.61 -76.57
C LEU A 353 -10.15 -32.42 -76.52
N SER A 354 -10.84 -32.47 -75.39
CA SER A 354 -12.11 -33.19 -75.18
C SER A 354 -13.26 -32.58 -76.04
N GLN A 355 -13.15 -31.33 -76.43
CA GLN A 355 -14.12 -30.63 -77.29
C GLN A 355 -13.77 -30.71 -78.78
N GLY A 356 -12.76 -31.52 -79.14
CA GLY A 356 -12.38 -31.76 -80.56
C GLY A 356 -11.55 -30.61 -81.16
N HIS A 357 -11.10 -29.65 -80.41
CA HIS A 357 -10.28 -28.54 -80.94
C HIS A 357 -8.78 -28.93 -80.78
N ILE A 358 -8.25 -29.55 -81.86
CA ILE A 358 -6.83 -29.86 -81.95
C ILE A 358 -6.15 -28.70 -82.72
N ASP A 359 -5.55 -27.80 -81.98
CA ASP A 359 -4.82 -26.67 -82.57
C ASP A 359 -3.38 -27.10 -82.97
N LYS A 360 -2.88 -26.69 -84.12
CA LYS A 360 -1.58 -27.08 -84.70
C LYS A 360 -0.37 -26.59 -83.79
N SER A 361 -0.59 -25.71 -82.86
CA SER A 361 0.44 -25.22 -81.94
C SER A 361 0.87 -26.26 -80.90
N MET A 362 0.16 -27.41 -80.76
CA MET A 362 0.52 -28.49 -79.83
C MET A 362 1.58 -29.46 -80.36
N LYS A 363 1.95 -29.39 -81.64
CA LYS A 363 2.95 -30.26 -82.23
C LYS A 363 4.40 -29.75 -82.13
N ALA A 364 4.64 -28.60 -81.56
CA ALA A 364 5.97 -27.96 -81.59
C ALA A 364 6.85 -28.20 -80.35
N SER A 365 6.46 -29.04 -79.34
CA SER A 365 7.31 -29.32 -78.15
C SER A 365 8.00 -30.68 -78.19
N GLU A 366 7.94 -31.42 -79.35
CA GLU A 366 8.60 -32.72 -79.46
C GLU A 366 9.94 -32.69 -80.23
N SER A 367 10.50 -31.54 -80.47
CA SER A 367 11.82 -31.44 -81.12
C SER A 367 12.71 -30.42 -80.44
N THR A 368 13.27 -30.78 -79.31
CA THR A 368 14.66 -30.46 -78.93
C THR A 368 15.05 -31.31 -77.71
N GLN A 369 15.80 -32.36 -78.06
CA GLN A 369 16.67 -33.06 -77.07
C GLN A 369 17.69 -32.12 -76.45
#